data_e851900d52bc9426889939379de0139a
#
_entry.id   e851900d52bc9426889939379de0139a
#
_cell.length_a   1.000
_cell.length_b   1.000
_cell.length_c   1.000
_cell.angle_alpha   90.00
_cell.angle_beta   90.00
_cell.angle_gamma   90.00
#
_symmetry.space_group_name_H-M   'P 1'
#
loop_
_entity.id
_entity.type
_entity.pdbx_description
1 polymer ?
#
loop_
_entity_poly.entity_id
_entity_poly.type
_entity_poly.pdbx_seq_one_letter_code
_entity_poly.pdbx_strand_id
1 'polypeptide(L)'
;YFSWFFLLIFSFSCTFALGLVDGTFINLLSFLWVMACLRGGLIPDPAALYGESFVRRFPFLYICILGVAYIIMFSIQRYWVDKAKRHLLLQQRIDAEKGKLSEMSLKVITAMYSALSSKIPEIDLHCQQTAELTQEMARRMGLDEAACRDGYYAGLLHEVGTVGLPDDVVLQRNITEEQYQLYKTYVERGCRIIQELQIVDRVAETVRYHRENYDGTGYLEGLQGEAIPLLSRILAVADFTDRHRRRGETDAQIAAALRECAGHAFDPACVGAMCKMLTEQSAARPQE
;
A
#
# COMPACT_ATOMS: atom_id res chain seq x y z
N TYR A 1 -45.08 30.05 26.29
CA TYR A 1 -44.20 28.90 26.62
C TYR A 1 -43.31 28.55 25.44
N PHE A 2 -43.80 28.56 24.22
CA PHE A 2 -43.08 28.10 23.02
C PHE A 2 -41.85 28.98 22.67
N SER A 3 -41.91 30.28 22.83
CA SER A 3 -40.82 31.21 22.38
C SER A 3 -39.54 31.07 23.23
N TRP A 4 -39.64 30.81 24.52
CA TRP A 4 -38.49 30.68 25.43
C TRP A 4 -37.75 29.36 25.24
N PHE A 5 -38.49 28.30 24.96
CA PHE A 5 -37.95 26.98 24.67
C PHE A 5 -37.17 27.00 23.33
N PHE A 6 -37.69 27.75 22.36
CA PHE A 6 -37.03 27.93 21.06
C PHE A 6 -35.71 28.68 21.17
N LEU A 7 -35.64 29.74 22.01
CA LEU A 7 -34.40 30.48 22.29
C LEU A 7 -33.34 29.60 22.96
N LEU A 8 -33.76 28.75 23.88
CA LEU A 8 -32.85 27.79 24.54
C LEU A 8 -32.29 26.76 23.56
N ILE A 9 -33.13 26.17 22.72
CA ILE A 9 -32.71 25.22 21.70
C ILE A 9 -31.80 25.88 20.66
N PHE A 10 -32.15 27.09 20.20
CA PHE A 10 -31.36 27.86 19.27
C PHE A 10 -29.96 28.16 19.81
N SER A 11 -29.91 28.64 21.04
CA SER A 11 -28.69 28.91 21.77
C SER A 11 -27.79 27.68 21.91
N PHE A 12 -28.37 26.51 22.21
CA PHE A 12 -27.67 25.22 22.28
C PHE A 12 -27.14 24.78 20.93
N SER A 13 -27.96 24.90 19.88
CA SER A 13 -27.59 24.55 18.50
C SER A 13 -26.46 25.42 17.94
N CYS A 14 -26.48 26.74 18.26
CA CYS A 14 -25.40 27.66 17.88
C CYS A 14 -24.07 27.30 18.56
N THR A 15 -24.08 26.92 19.84
CA THR A 15 -22.86 26.48 20.53
C THR A 15 -22.29 25.20 19.94
N PHE A 16 -23.16 24.30 19.50
CA PHE A 16 -22.74 23.07 18.83
C PHE A 16 -22.14 23.31 17.44
N ALA A 17 -22.78 24.18 16.66
CA ALA A 17 -22.41 24.42 15.25
C ALA A 17 -21.17 25.32 15.10
N LEU A 18 -21.01 26.33 15.97
CA LEU A 18 -19.99 27.37 15.84
C LEU A 18 -18.77 27.16 16.74
N GLY A 19 -18.81 26.17 17.61
CA GLY A 19 -17.77 25.93 18.59
C GLY A 19 -17.95 26.71 19.90
N LEU A 20 -17.06 26.40 20.86
CA LEU A 20 -17.24 26.85 22.24
C LEU A 20 -17.15 28.38 22.45
N VAL A 21 -16.26 29.03 21.71
CA VAL A 21 -16.00 30.49 21.86
C VAL A 21 -17.13 31.30 21.24
N ASP A 22 -17.43 31.03 19.96
CA ASP A 22 -18.47 31.79 19.24
C ASP A 22 -19.87 31.47 19.76
N GLY A 23 -20.10 30.21 20.14
CA GLY A 23 -21.34 29.79 20.76
C GLY A 23 -21.60 30.44 22.13
N THR A 24 -20.57 30.65 22.97
CA THR A 24 -20.72 31.35 24.25
C THR A 24 -21.05 32.80 24.06
N PHE A 25 -20.50 33.48 23.06
CA PHE A 25 -20.85 34.87 22.75
C PHE A 25 -22.30 35.01 22.33
N ILE A 26 -22.80 34.15 21.48
CA ILE A 26 -24.21 34.12 21.04
C ILE A 26 -25.14 33.84 22.23
N ASN A 27 -24.76 32.93 23.14
CA ASN A 27 -25.53 32.63 24.32
C ASN A 27 -25.62 33.83 25.28
N LEU A 28 -24.52 34.57 25.45
CA LEU A 28 -24.50 35.80 26.22
C LEU A 28 -25.41 36.88 25.63
N LEU A 29 -25.34 37.08 24.31
CA LEU A 29 -26.21 38.02 23.59
C LEU A 29 -27.69 37.62 23.73
N SER A 30 -28.00 36.34 23.58
CA SER A 30 -29.37 35.83 23.78
C SER A 30 -29.87 36.04 25.18
N PHE A 31 -29.04 35.83 26.21
CA PHE A 31 -29.38 36.11 27.60
C PHE A 31 -29.65 37.59 27.85
N LEU A 32 -28.76 38.48 27.36
CA LEU A 32 -28.92 39.92 27.49
C LEU A 32 -30.20 40.41 26.83
N TRP A 33 -30.49 39.88 25.62
CA TRP A 33 -31.71 40.20 24.90
C TRP A 33 -32.98 39.77 25.65
N VAL A 34 -32.99 38.55 26.20
CA VAL A 34 -34.09 38.06 27.04
C VAL A 34 -34.30 38.93 28.28
N MET A 35 -33.20 39.32 28.95
CA MET A 35 -33.26 40.21 30.11
C MET A 35 -33.77 41.60 29.75
N ALA A 36 -33.39 42.14 28.58
CA ALA A 36 -33.89 43.41 28.08
C ALA A 36 -35.41 43.34 27.77
N CYS A 37 -35.89 42.26 27.18
CA CYS A 37 -37.30 42.03 26.92
C CYS A 37 -38.14 41.97 28.21
N LEU A 38 -37.61 41.31 29.26
CA LEU A 38 -38.29 41.17 30.53
C LEU A 38 -38.34 42.50 31.33
N ARG A 39 -37.26 43.33 31.26
CA ARG A 39 -37.16 44.60 32.00
C ARG A 39 -37.60 45.82 31.20
N GLY A 40 -37.51 45.76 29.85
CA GLY A 40 -37.74 46.91 28.97
C GLY A 40 -39.19 47.13 28.54
N GLY A 41 -40.17 46.41 29.07
CA GLY A 41 -41.57 46.55 28.73
C GLY A 41 -41.97 46.05 27.35
N LEU A 42 -41.09 45.32 26.67
CA LEU A 42 -41.39 44.68 25.36
C LEU A 42 -42.40 43.51 25.48
N ILE A 43 -42.55 42.97 26.70
CA ILE A 43 -43.62 42.02 27.05
C ILE A 43 -44.57 42.72 28.00
N PRO A 44 -45.82 42.99 27.60
CA PRO A 44 -46.80 43.61 28.47
C PRO A 44 -47.11 42.65 29.62
N ASP A 45 -46.88 43.13 30.87
CA ASP A 45 -47.12 42.42 32.10
C ASP A 45 -46.62 40.94 32.14
N PRO A 46 -45.30 40.72 32.16
CA PRO A 46 -44.77 39.38 32.24
C PRO A 46 -45.22 38.60 33.48
N ALA A 47 -45.48 39.26 34.55
CA ALA A 47 -45.94 38.68 35.83
C ALA A 47 -47.37 38.13 35.72
N ALA A 48 -48.25 38.80 34.96
CA ALA A 48 -49.62 38.33 34.69
C ALA A 48 -49.59 37.10 33.75
N LEU A 49 -48.66 37.05 32.80
CA LEU A 49 -48.57 35.94 31.86
C LEU A 49 -47.90 34.69 32.45
N TYR A 50 -46.87 34.84 33.29
CA TYR A 50 -46.04 33.75 33.78
C TYR A 50 -45.99 33.58 35.29
N GLY A 51 -46.61 34.49 36.05
CA GLY A 51 -46.58 34.57 37.51
C GLY A 51 -45.31 35.23 38.06
N GLU A 52 -45.43 36.05 39.10
CA GLU A 52 -44.33 36.82 39.68
C GLU A 52 -43.15 35.95 40.14
N SER A 53 -43.42 34.79 40.71
CA SER A 53 -42.37 33.86 41.19
C SER A 53 -41.58 33.27 40.07
N PHE A 54 -42.17 33.05 38.90
CA PHE A 54 -41.46 32.55 37.70
C PHE A 54 -40.54 33.64 37.11
N VAL A 55 -41.07 34.85 36.92
CA VAL A 55 -40.30 35.96 36.35
C VAL A 55 -39.09 36.28 37.22
N ARG A 56 -39.22 36.23 38.52
CA ARG A 56 -38.13 36.47 39.47
C ARG A 56 -37.06 35.40 39.48
N ARG A 57 -37.41 34.10 39.30
CA ARG A 57 -36.49 32.96 39.34
C ARG A 57 -35.93 32.59 37.95
N PHE A 58 -36.57 33.01 36.88
CA PHE A 58 -36.21 32.67 35.53
C PHE A 58 -34.75 32.97 35.16
N PRO A 59 -34.18 34.16 35.46
CA PRO A 59 -32.78 34.45 35.14
C PRO A 59 -31.80 33.46 35.77
N PHE A 60 -32.04 33.11 37.03
CA PHE A 60 -31.20 32.14 37.76
C PHE A 60 -31.30 30.73 37.14
N LEU A 61 -32.51 30.26 36.84
CA LEU A 61 -32.76 28.98 36.20
C LEU A 61 -32.10 28.90 34.82
N TYR A 62 -32.22 30.00 34.04
CA TYR A 62 -31.61 30.10 32.73
C TYR A 62 -30.08 29.98 32.76
N ILE A 63 -29.43 30.70 33.71
CA ILE A 63 -27.98 30.62 33.92
C ILE A 63 -27.54 29.19 34.30
N CYS A 64 -28.31 28.53 35.19
CA CYS A 64 -28.01 27.14 35.59
C CYS A 64 -28.08 26.18 34.42
N ILE A 65 -29.11 26.29 33.56
CA ILE A 65 -29.28 25.43 32.37
C ILE A 65 -28.13 25.67 31.38
N LEU A 66 -27.78 26.93 31.11
CA LEU A 66 -26.63 27.26 30.26
C LEU A 66 -25.32 26.72 30.80
N GLY A 67 -25.11 26.82 32.13
CA GLY A 67 -23.91 26.27 32.79
C GLY A 67 -23.79 24.76 32.61
N VAL A 68 -24.88 24.02 32.81
CA VAL A 68 -24.92 22.56 32.59
C VAL A 68 -24.66 22.22 31.10
N ALA A 69 -25.35 22.93 30.20
CA ALA A 69 -25.15 22.73 28.75
C ALA A 69 -23.68 22.99 28.34
N TYR A 70 -23.07 24.05 28.90
CA TYR A 70 -21.65 24.35 28.65
C TYR A 70 -20.72 23.24 29.15
N ILE A 71 -20.93 22.71 30.33
CA ILE A 71 -20.12 21.61 30.89
C ILE A 71 -20.23 20.35 30.00
N ILE A 72 -21.45 20.03 29.59
CA ILE A 72 -21.70 18.89 28.71
C ILE A 72 -20.95 19.08 27.36
N MET A 73 -21.10 20.24 26.73
CA MET A 73 -20.44 20.55 25.46
C MET A 73 -18.92 20.51 25.57
N PHE A 74 -18.37 21.13 26.64
CA PHE A 74 -16.94 21.10 26.89
C PHE A 74 -16.42 19.68 27.08
N SER A 75 -17.16 18.83 27.79
CA SER A 75 -16.81 17.42 27.99
C SER A 75 -16.83 16.63 26.71
N ILE A 76 -17.86 16.85 25.86
CA ILE A 76 -17.98 16.21 24.55
C ILE A 76 -16.82 16.65 23.64
N GLN A 77 -16.52 17.94 23.60
CA GLN A 77 -15.45 18.49 22.78
C GLN A 77 -14.08 17.94 23.21
N ARG A 78 -13.79 17.91 24.52
CA ARG A 78 -12.57 17.25 25.02
C ARG A 78 -12.50 15.78 24.64
N TYR A 79 -13.59 15.04 24.80
CA TYR A 79 -13.63 13.63 24.40
C TYR A 79 -13.26 13.44 22.93
N TRP A 80 -13.82 14.23 22.02
CA TRP A 80 -13.53 14.12 20.58
C TRP A 80 -12.09 14.53 20.24
N VAL A 81 -11.56 15.57 20.86
CA VAL A 81 -10.17 16.00 20.69
C VAL A 81 -9.21 14.91 21.18
N ASP A 82 -9.46 14.33 22.36
CA ASP A 82 -8.62 13.27 22.91
C ASP A 82 -8.72 11.98 22.09
N LYS A 83 -9.90 11.68 21.56
CA LYS A 83 -10.10 10.55 20.62
C LYS A 83 -9.33 10.75 19.33
N ALA A 84 -9.40 11.94 18.72
CA ALA A 84 -8.68 12.28 17.51
C ALA A 84 -7.16 12.20 17.71
N LYS A 85 -6.64 12.72 18.84
CA LYS A 85 -5.21 12.60 19.19
C LYS A 85 -4.76 11.15 19.33
N ARG A 86 -5.56 10.32 20.02
CA ARG A 86 -5.26 8.89 20.15
C ARG A 86 -5.25 8.17 18.81
N HIS A 87 -6.20 8.47 17.93
CA HIS A 87 -6.23 7.92 16.58
C HIS A 87 -4.98 8.30 15.79
N LEU A 88 -4.58 9.56 15.82
CA LEU A 88 -3.38 10.04 15.12
C LEU A 88 -2.10 9.36 15.65
N LEU A 89 -1.96 9.26 16.98
CA LEU A 89 -0.82 8.58 17.59
C LEU A 89 -0.77 7.08 17.23
N LEU A 90 -1.93 6.42 17.20
CA LEU A 90 -2.00 5.02 16.81
C LEU A 90 -1.61 4.84 15.35
N GLN A 91 -2.09 5.71 14.46
CA GLN A 91 -1.72 5.70 13.05
C GLN A 91 -0.21 5.87 12.86
N GLN A 92 0.39 6.84 13.54
CA GLN A 92 1.84 7.06 13.50
C GLN A 92 2.64 5.84 13.99
N ARG A 93 2.16 5.16 15.03
CA ARG A 93 2.79 3.91 15.51
C ARG A 93 2.70 2.80 14.47
N ILE A 94 1.52 2.60 13.87
CA ILE A 94 1.33 1.61 12.82
C ILE A 94 2.26 1.88 11.64
N ASP A 95 2.37 3.13 11.20
CA ASP A 95 3.23 3.51 10.09
C ASP A 95 4.72 3.32 10.43
N ALA A 96 5.13 3.64 11.66
CA ALA A 96 6.48 3.38 12.13
C ALA A 96 6.81 1.88 12.22
N GLU A 97 5.89 1.05 12.72
CA GLU A 97 6.06 -0.41 12.77
C GLU A 97 6.12 -1.02 11.37
N LYS A 98 5.27 -0.57 10.44
CA LYS A 98 5.34 -0.96 9.03
C LYS A 98 6.68 -0.60 8.40
N GLY A 99 7.22 0.58 8.69
CA GLY A 99 8.53 1.01 8.23
C GLY A 99 9.66 0.11 8.72
N LYS A 100 9.67 -0.23 10.02
CA LYS A 100 10.65 -1.16 10.60
C LYS A 100 10.56 -2.56 9.99
N LEU A 101 9.33 -3.04 9.78
CA LEU A 101 9.09 -4.35 9.17
C LEU A 101 9.62 -4.39 7.74
N SER A 102 9.38 -3.34 6.95
CA SER A 102 9.89 -3.21 5.58
C SER A 102 11.44 -3.17 5.55
N GLU A 103 12.07 -2.45 6.48
CA GLU A 103 13.53 -2.41 6.60
C GLU A 103 14.11 -3.80 6.98
N MET A 104 13.44 -4.49 7.90
CA MET A 104 13.86 -5.82 8.30
C MET A 104 13.75 -6.83 7.15
N SER A 105 12.66 -6.75 6.37
CA SER A 105 12.47 -7.57 5.16
C SER A 105 13.60 -7.35 4.15
N LEU A 106 13.96 -6.10 3.90
CA LEU A 106 15.05 -5.75 3.00
C LEU A 106 16.38 -6.35 3.46
N LYS A 107 16.69 -6.28 4.75
CA LYS A 107 17.91 -6.89 5.32
C LYS A 107 17.95 -8.41 5.12
N VAL A 108 16.82 -9.07 5.32
CA VAL A 108 16.72 -10.54 5.13
C VAL A 108 16.88 -10.89 3.65
N ILE A 109 16.20 -10.21 2.74
CA ILE A 109 16.32 -10.39 1.29
C ILE A 109 17.78 -10.21 0.85
N THR A 110 18.44 -9.14 1.32
CA THR A 110 19.85 -8.89 1.01
C THR A 110 20.78 -10.00 1.55
N ALA A 111 20.52 -10.50 2.76
CA ALA A 111 21.29 -11.60 3.33
C ALA A 111 21.11 -12.91 2.53
N MET A 112 19.88 -13.22 2.10
CA MET A 112 19.60 -14.40 1.27
C MET A 112 20.28 -14.30 -0.09
N TYR A 113 20.19 -13.12 -0.73
CA TYR A 113 20.88 -12.85 -1.98
C TYR A 113 22.40 -12.99 -1.83
N SER A 114 23.00 -12.46 -0.75
CA SER A 114 24.42 -12.60 -0.47
C SER A 114 24.83 -14.05 -0.26
N ALA A 115 23.99 -14.87 0.39
CA ALA A 115 24.25 -16.30 0.56
C ALA A 115 24.23 -17.04 -0.79
N LEU A 116 23.27 -16.70 -1.68
CA LEU A 116 23.18 -17.24 -3.03
C LEU A 116 24.43 -16.88 -3.85
N SER A 117 24.80 -15.59 -3.87
CA SER A 117 25.99 -15.08 -4.61
C SER A 117 27.30 -15.71 -4.10
N SER A 118 27.39 -15.99 -2.80
CA SER A 118 28.56 -16.69 -2.23
C SER A 118 28.69 -18.13 -2.72
N LYS A 119 27.57 -18.82 -2.93
CA LYS A 119 27.55 -20.19 -3.44
C LYS A 119 27.82 -20.27 -4.93
N ILE A 120 27.22 -19.36 -5.69
CA ILE A 120 27.26 -19.37 -7.18
C ILE A 120 27.57 -17.95 -7.66
N PRO A 121 28.87 -17.57 -7.75
CA PRO A 121 29.25 -16.20 -8.12
C PRO A 121 28.75 -15.77 -9.51
N GLU A 122 28.54 -16.71 -10.44
CA GLU A 122 28.04 -16.43 -11.78
C GLU A 122 26.56 -15.98 -11.77
N ILE A 123 25.79 -16.31 -10.73
CA ILE A 123 24.38 -15.93 -10.56
C ILE A 123 24.24 -14.48 -10.10
N ASP A 124 25.27 -13.94 -9.42
CA ASP A 124 25.20 -12.61 -8.81
C ASP A 124 24.75 -11.52 -9.79
N LEU A 125 25.50 -11.35 -10.86
CA LEU A 125 25.20 -10.36 -11.89
C LEU A 125 23.87 -10.67 -12.63
N HIS A 126 23.55 -11.98 -12.79
CA HIS A 126 22.30 -12.42 -13.44
C HIS A 126 21.09 -11.99 -12.62
N CYS A 127 21.04 -12.32 -11.34
CA CYS A 127 19.90 -11.97 -10.49
C CYS A 127 19.73 -10.45 -10.37
N GLN A 128 20.84 -9.70 -10.28
CA GLN A 128 20.78 -8.24 -10.21
C GLN A 128 20.22 -7.64 -11.51
N GLN A 129 20.72 -8.03 -12.67
CA GLN A 129 20.26 -7.53 -13.95
C GLN A 129 18.80 -7.92 -14.22
N THR A 130 18.42 -9.17 -13.90
CA THR A 130 17.03 -9.62 -13.98
C THR A 130 16.11 -8.81 -13.07
N ALA A 131 16.55 -8.46 -11.86
CA ALA A 131 15.79 -7.64 -10.94
C ALA A 131 15.56 -6.22 -11.48
N GLU A 132 16.61 -5.58 -12.00
CA GLU A 132 16.53 -4.25 -12.62
C GLU A 132 15.59 -4.24 -13.83
N LEU A 133 15.71 -5.25 -14.72
CA LEU A 133 14.83 -5.42 -15.88
C LEU A 133 13.37 -5.63 -15.46
N THR A 134 13.12 -6.48 -14.47
CA THR A 134 11.76 -6.75 -13.96
C THR A 134 11.13 -5.50 -13.39
N GLN A 135 11.87 -4.73 -12.59
CA GLN A 135 11.39 -3.48 -12.00
C GLN A 135 11.06 -2.43 -13.07
N GLU A 136 11.95 -2.24 -14.04
CA GLU A 136 11.74 -1.25 -15.09
C GLU A 136 10.58 -1.64 -16.01
N MET A 137 10.46 -2.93 -16.36
CA MET A 137 9.30 -3.42 -17.10
C MET A 137 7.98 -3.19 -16.34
N ALA A 138 7.96 -3.53 -15.04
CA ALA A 138 6.77 -3.33 -14.21
C ALA A 138 6.35 -1.84 -14.19
N ARG A 139 7.31 -0.92 -14.07
CA ARG A 139 7.07 0.52 -14.12
C ARG A 139 6.50 0.96 -15.46
N ARG A 140 7.08 0.50 -16.58
CA ARG A 140 6.62 0.82 -17.94
C ARG A 140 5.26 0.25 -18.27
N MET A 141 4.90 -0.86 -17.66
CA MET A 141 3.57 -1.47 -17.78
C MET A 141 2.53 -0.85 -16.81
N GLY A 142 2.90 0.20 -16.07
CA GLY A 142 1.98 0.98 -15.24
C GLY A 142 1.65 0.39 -13.88
N LEU A 143 2.47 -0.53 -13.36
CA LEU A 143 2.31 -1.05 -12.02
C LEU A 143 2.72 -0.01 -10.97
N ASP A 144 2.13 -0.11 -9.78
CA ASP A 144 2.46 0.76 -8.66
C ASP A 144 3.89 0.52 -8.13
N GLU A 145 4.43 1.49 -7.37
CA GLU A 145 5.79 1.41 -6.80
C GLU A 145 5.99 0.21 -5.88
N ALA A 146 4.92 -0.27 -5.22
CA ALA A 146 5.01 -1.46 -4.38
C ALA A 146 5.21 -2.71 -5.26
N ALA A 147 4.44 -2.86 -6.33
CA ALA A 147 4.59 -3.94 -7.28
C ALA A 147 5.94 -3.90 -8.02
N CYS A 148 6.42 -2.70 -8.39
CA CYS A 148 7.75 -2.53 -8.99
C CYS A 148 8.87 -2.99 -8.05
N ARG A 149 8.76 -2.66 -6.76
CA ARG A 149 9.71 -3.11 -5.73
C ARG A 149 9.63 -4.62 -5.49
N ASP A 150 8.41 -5.18 -5.44
CA ASP A 150 8.21 -6.63 -5.30
C ASP A 150 8.79 -7.38 -6.50
N GLY A 151 8.64 -6.85 -7.72
CA GLY A 151 9.27 -7.37 -8.93
C GLY A 151 10.80 -7.36 -8.87
N TYR A 152 11.40 -6.29 -8.33
CA TYR A 152 12.84 -6.23 -8.10
C TYR A 152 13.31 -7.33 -7.14
N TYR A 153 12.62 -7.51 -6.02
CA TYR A 153 12.97 -8.55 -5.06
C TYR A 153 12.75 -9.96 -5.62
N ALA A 154 11.71 -10.16 -6.40
CA ALA A 154 11.50 -11.43 -7.10
C ALA A 154 12.64 -11.75 -8.07
N GLY A 155 13.12 -10.74 -8.82
CA GLY A 155 14.27 -10.88 -9.70
C GLY A 155 15.57 -11.22 -8.95
N LEU A 156 15.81 -10.63 -7.76
CA LEU A 156 16.96 -10.98 -6.92
C LEU A 156 16.90 -12.41 -6.38
N LEU A 157 15.69 -12.90 -6.07
CA LEU A 157 15.50 -14.15 -5.33
C LEU A 157 15.01 -15.31 -6.19
N HIS A 158 14.75 -15.13 -7.50
CA HIS A 158 14.14 -16.17 -8.32
C HIS A 158 14.96 -17.47 -8.39
N GLU A 159 16.26 -17.40 -8.22
CA GLU A 159 17.17 -18.55 -8.18
C GLU A 159 17.53 -19.00 -6.75
N VAL A 160 16.93 -18.42 -5.69
CA VAL A 160 17.31 -18.70 -4.29
C VAL A 160 17.15 -20.19 -3.92
N GLY A 161 16.21 -20.88 -4.52
CA GLY A 161 16.00 -22.32 -4.28
C GLY A 161 17.14 -23.22 -4.76
N THR A 162 18.02 -22.70 -5.61
CA THR A 162 19.22 -23.45 -6.05
C THR A 162 20.24 -23.66 -4.93
N VAL A 163 20.18 -22.84 -3.87
CA VAL A 163 21.03 -23.03 -2.67
C VAL A 163 20.88 -24.43 -2.06
N GLY A 164 19.68 -25.00 -2.13
CA GLY A 164 19.36 -26.34 -1.62
C GLY A 164 19.66 -27.50 -2.58
N LEU A 165 20.18 -27.23 -3.76
CA LEU A 165 20.51 -28.25 -4.75
C LEU A 165 21.99 -28.66 -4.66
N PRO A 166 22.32 -29.93 -5.04
CA PRO A 166 23.70 -30.37 -5.16
C PRO A 166 24.48 -29.55 -6.22
N ASP A 167 25.76 -29.34 -5.99
CA ASP A 167 26.61 -28.52 -6.87
C ASP A 167 26.77 -29.12 -8.27
N ASP A 168 26.75 -30.42 -8.40
CA ASP A 168 26.79 -31.15 -9.69
C ASP A 168 25.50 -30.94 -10.53
N VAL A 169 24.39 -30.54 -9.90
CA VAL A 169 23.16 -30.19 -10.59
C VAL A 169 23.14 -28.71 -11.00
N VAL A 170 23.74 -27.84 -10.20
CA VAL A 170 23.68 -26.40 -10.40
C VAL A 170 24.82 -25.87 -11.25
N LEU A 171 26.03 -26.42 -11.10
CA LEU A 171 27.26 -25.89 -11.72
C LEU A 171 27.63 -26.60 -13.05
N GLN A 172 27.03 -27.75 -13.35
CA GLN A 172 27.33 -28.48 -14.60
C GLN A 172 26.51 -27.95 -15.78
N ARG A 173 27.18 -27.87 -16.95
CA ARG A 173 26.53 -27.47 -18.20
C ARG A 173 25.70 -28.56 -18.86
N ASN A 174 26.07 -29.82 -18.65
CA ASN A 174 25.41 -31.00 -19.21
C ASN A 174 24.88 -31.84 -18.05
N ILE A 175 23.59 -31.75 -17.77
CA ILE A 175 22.90 -32.51 -16.74
C ILE A 175 22.06 -33.62 -17.36
N THR A 176 21.91 -34.75 -16.65
CA THR A 176 21.02 -35.84 -17.04
C THR A 176 19.54 -35.44 -16.90
N GLU A 177 18.63 -36.22 -17.47
CA GLU A 177 17.19 -35.98 -17.32
C GLU A 177 16.77 -36.02 -15.83
N GLU A 178 17.30 -36.95 -15.04
CA GLU A 178 17.03 -37.03 -13.60
C GLU A 178 17.53 -35.77 -12.87
N GLN A 179 18.72 -35.31 -13.19
CA GLN A 179 19.28 -34.06 -12.66
C GLN A 179 18.45 -32.85 -13.07
N TYR A 180 17.92 -32.83 -14.30
CA TYR A 180 17.04 -31.77 -14.77
C TYR A 180 15.69 -31.76 -14.01
N GLN A 181 15.11 -32.94 -13.75
CA GLN A 181 13.91 -33.02 -12.90
C GLN A 181 14.18 -32.54 -11.47
N LEU A 182 15.36 -32.87 -10.92
CA LEU A 182 15.78 -32.35 -9.63
C LEU A 182 15.98 -30.83 -9.68
N TYR A 183 16.61 -30.31 -10.74
CA TYR A 183 16.78 -28.86 -10.92
C TYR A 183 15.46 -28.13 -10.89
N LYS A 184 14.44 -28.59 -11.59
CA LYS A 184 13.10 -27.95 -11.60
C LYS A 184 12.53 -27.72 -10.20
N THR A 185 12.90 -28.51 -9.21
CA THR A 185 12.43 -28.35 -7.82
C THR A 185 12.91 -27.06 -7.16
N TYR A 186 13.89 -26.34 -7.75
CA TYR A 186 14.41 -25.10 -7.17
C TYR A 186 13.32 -24.02 -7.05
N VAL A 187 12.37 -23.96 -7.98
CA VAL A 187 11.29 -22.96 -7.98
C VAL A 187 10.41 -23.14 -6.74
N GLU A 188 9.99 -24.39 -6.47
CA GLU A 188 9.15 -24.68 -5.30
C GLU A 188 9.93 -24.47 -3.99
N ARG A 189 11.22 -24.87 -3.96
CA ARG A 189 12.10 -24.65 -2.81
C ARG A 189 12.29 -23.16 -2.54
N GLY A 190 12.56 -22.37 -3.60
CA GLY A 190 12.71 -20.92 -3.50
C GLY A 190 11.44 -20.24 -3.00
N CYS A 191 10.30 -20.61 -3.54
CA CYS A 191 9.00 -20.14 -3.06
C CYS A 191 8.82 -20.42 -1.56
N ARG A 192 9.08 -21.64 -1.11
CA ARG A 192 8.97 -22.03 0.31
C ARG A 192 9.88 -21.21 1.20
N ILE A 193 11.16 -21.04 0.81
CA ILE A 193 12.11 -20.21 1.53
C ILE A 193 11.61 -18.77 1.68
N ILE A 194 11.05 -18.18 0.62
CA ILE A 194 10.54 -16.80 0.64
C ILE A 194 9.26 -16.71 1.48
N GLN A 195 8.36 -17.70 1.43
CA GLN A 195 7.12 -17.74 2.21
C GLN A 195 7.37 -17.77 3.72
N GLU A 196 8.44 -18.43 4.19
CA GLU A 196 8.82 -18.44 5.61
C GLU A 196 9.08 -17.02 6.16
N LEU A 197 9.36 -16.05 5.31
CA LEU A 197 9.54 -14.65 5.72
C LEU A 197 8.22 -13.94 6.08
N GLN A 198 7.05 -14.48 5.69
CA GLN A 198 5.69 -13.95 5.97
C GLN A 198 5.44 -12.46 5.65
N ILE A 199 6.32 -11.84 4.85
CA ILE A 199 6.33 -10.38 4.64
C ILE A 199 6.23 -10.03 3.15
N VAL A 200 6.47 -11.01 2.27
CA VAL A 200 6.66 -10.80 0.83
C VAL A 200 5.88 -11.80 -0.01
N ASP A 201 4.60 -12.02 0.34
CA ASP A 201 3.74 -13.01 -0.32
C ASP A 201 3.72 -12.84 -1.84
N ARG A 202 3.65 -11.61 -2.35
CA ARG A 202 3.69 -11.31 -3.79
C ARG A 202 5.02 -11.69 -4.43
N VAL A 203 6.13 -11.55 -3.72
CA VAL A 203 7.46 -11.97 -4.20
C VAL A 203 7.51 -13.50 -4.30
N ALA A 204 7.02 -14.21 -3.29
CA ALA A 204 6.95 -15.67 -3.30
C ALA A 204 6.07 -16.19 -4.45
N GLU A 205 4.91 -15.59 -4.66
CA GLU A 205 4.00 -15.90 -5.76
C GLU A 205 4.67 -15.63 -7.12
N THR A 206 5.34 -14.49 -7.27
CA THR A 206 6.06 -14.11 -8.48
C THR A 206 7.14 -15.15 -8.81
N VAL A 207 7.93 -15.56 -7.82
CA VAL A 207 8.97 -16.58 -7.97
C VAL A 207 8.35 -17.95 -8.24
N ARG A 208 7.20 -18.29 -7.63
CA ARG A 208 6.53 -19.57 -7.87
C ARG A 208 6.19 -19.79 -9.33
N TYR A 209 5.64 -18.77 -10.00
CA TYR A 209 5.05 -18.93 -11.33
C TYR A 209 5.90 -18.38 -12.49
N HIS A 210 7.16 -17.96 -12.25
CA HIS A 210 7.99 -17.40 -13.30
C HIS A 210 8.45 -18.42 -14.36
N ARG A 211 8.25 -19.73 -14.11
CA ARG A 211 8.53 -20.82 -15.05
C ARG A 211 7.28 -21.39 -15.71
N GLU A 212 6.13 -20.80 -15.47
CA GLU A 212 4.95 -21.11 -16.25
C GLU A 212 5.06 -20.52 -17.65
N ASN A 213 4.64 -21.27 -18.66
CA ASN A 213 4.54 -20.81 -20.02
C ASN A 213 3.15 -20.22 -20.27
N TYR A 214 3.08 -19.17 -21.07
CA TYR A 214 1.82 -18.47 -21.34
C TYR A 214 0.74 -19.38 -21.95
N ASP A 215 1.15 -20.42 -22.70
CA ASP A 215 0.26 -21.42 -23.29
C ASP A 215 -0.10 -22.59 -22.35
N GLY A 216 0.38 -22.58 -21.10
CA GLY A 216 0.10 -23.61 -20.09
C GLY A 216 1.02 -24.85 -20.17
N THR A 217 2.04 -24.84 -21.05
CA THR A 217 3.02 -25.94 -21.16
C THR A 217 4.19 -25.82 -20.19
N GLY A 218 4.15 -24.82 -19.29
CA GLY A 218 5.14 -24.59 -18.25
C GLY A 218 5.15 -25.67 -17.18
N TYR A 219 5.93 -25.46 -16.15
CA TYR A 219 6.00 -26.40 -15.05
C TYR A 219 5.75 -25.71 -13.71
N LEU A 220 5.04 -26.38 -12.93
CA LEU A 220 4.51 -26.41 -11.58
C LEU A 220 3.01 -26.73 -11.60
N GLU A 221 2.17 -25.81 -12.05
CA GLU A 221 0.71 -25.95 -11.99
C GLU A 221 0.07 -25.93 -13.39
N GLY A 222 0.83 -25.55 -14.44
CA GLY A 222 0.32 -25.45 -15.79
C GLY A 222 -0.67 -24.30 -15.97
N LEU A 223 -0.44 -23.18 -15.26
CA LEU A 223 -1.25 -21.98 -15.42
C LEU A 223 -1.11 -21.41 -16.82
N GLN A 224 -2.22 -20.88 -17.37
CA GLN A 224 -2.28 -20.38 -18.73
C GLN A 224 -2.72 -18.92 -18.80
N GLY A 225 -2.11 -18.15 -19.70
CA GLY A 225 -2.55 -16.79 -20.01
C GLY A 225 -2.48 -15.86 -18.79
N GLU A 226 -3.57 -15.17 -18.56
CA GLU A 226 -3.70 -14.19 -17.45
C GLU A 226 -3.88 -14.85 -16.07
N ALA A 227 -4.08 -16.16 -16.00
CA ALA A 227 -4.03 -16.89 -14.74
C ALA A 227 -2.64 -16.87 -14.12
N ILE A 228 -1.57 -16.69 -14.93
CA ILE A 228 -0.21 -16.44 -14.46
C ILE A 228 -0.13 -15.01 -13.93
N PRO A 229 0.31 -14.76 -12.69
CA PRO A 229 0.45 -13.41 -12.13
C PRO A 229 1.29 -12.50 -13.03
N LEU A 230 0.90 -11.25 -13.23
CA LEU A 230 1.56 -10.34 -14.17
C LEU A 230 3.06 -10.18 -13.87
N LEU A 231 3.44 -10.05 -12.61
CA LEU A 231 4.86 -9.96 -12.21
C LEU A 231 5.66 -11.21 -12.58
N SER A 232 5.05 -12.41 -12.52
CA SER A 232 5.69 -13.66 -12.94
C SER A 232 5.93 -13.68 -14.45
N ARG A 233 4.96 -13.20 -15.25
CA ARG A 233 5.08 -13.05 -16.70
C ARG A 233 6.18 -12.05 -17.07
N ILE A 234 6.28 -10.94 -16.33
CA ILE A 234 7.34 -9.94 -16.50
C ILE A 234 8.70 -10.53 -16.15
N LEU A 235 8.82 -11.22 -15.02
CA LEU A 235 10.07 -11.85 -14.57
C LEU A 235 10.56 -12.89 -15.56
N ALA A 236 9.66 -13.70 -16.13
CA ALA A 236 10.03 -14.70 -17.15
C ALA A 236 10.69 -14.06 -18.39
N VAL A 237 10.15 -12.95 -18.88
CA VAL A 237 10.71 -12.20 -20.01
C VAL A 237 12.03 -11.52 -19.64
N ALA A 238 12.16 -10.99 -18.44
CA ALA A 238 13.37 -10.38 -17.94
C ALA A 238 14.52 -11.39 -17.78
N ASP A 239 14.23 -12.56 -17.19
CA ASP A 239 15.17 -13.67 -17.04
C ASP A 239 15.67 -14.18 -18.41
N PHE A 240 14.76 -14.36 -19.35
CA PHE A 240 15.12 -14.74 -20.72
C PHE A 240 16.05 -13.70 -21.36
N THR A 241 15.71 -12.44 -21.24
CA THR A 241 16.49 -11.33 -21.81
C THR A 241 17.92 -11.30 -21.27
N ASP A 242 18.09 -11.40 -19.94
CA ASP A 242 19.41 -11.39 -19.33
C ASP A 242 20.23 -12.63 -19.73
N ARG A 243 19.61 -13.84 -19.74
CA ARG A 243 20.31 -15.07 -20.18
C ARG A 243 20.84 -14.97 -21.60
N HIS A 244 20.10 -14.36 -22.52
CA HIS A 244 20.52 -14.15 -23.90
C HIS A 244 21.61 -13.07 -24.03
N ARG A 245 21.51 -11.96 -23.26
CA ARG A 245 22.59 -10.97 -23.18
C ARG A 245 23.92 -11.58 -22.71
N ARG A 246 23.87 -12.47 -21.74
CA ARG A 246 25.06 -13.18 -21.21
C ARG A 246 25.67 -14.15 -22.22
N ARG A 247 24.92 -14.60 -23.22
CA ARG A 247 25.43 -15.37 -24.35
C ARG A 247 26.07 -14.49 -25.41
N GLY A 248 26.06 -13.17 -25.26
CA GLY A 248 26.62 -12.21 -26.22
C GLY A 248 25.66 -11.84 -27.36
N GLU A 249 24.37 -12.17 -27.25
CA GLU A 249 23.39 -11.81 -28.24
C GLU A 249 23.06 -10.31 -28.20
N THR A 250 22.89 -9.74 -29.38
CA THR A 250 22.50 -8.32 -29.50
C THR A 250 21.04 -8.09 -29.09
N ASP A 251 20.70 -6.87 -28.69
CA ASP A 251 19.32 -6.50 -28.33
C ASP A 251 18.33 -6.78 -29.49
N ALA A 252 18.77 -6.68 -30.75
CA ALA A 252 17.97 -7.02 -31.93
C ALA A 252 17.69 -8.54 -32.06
N GLN A 253 18.69 -9.38 -31.78
CA GLN A 253 18.53 -10.83 -31.76
C GLN A 253 17.61 -11.28 -30.61
N ILE A 254 17.79 -10.71 -29.42
CA ILE A 254 16.94 -10.99 -28.28
C ILE A 254 15.50 -10.61 -28.58
N ALA A 255 15.26 -9.41 -29.14
CA ALA A 255 13.92 -8.98 -29.51
C ALA A 255 13.26 -9.89 -30.56
N ALA A 256 14.05 -10.46 -31.51
CA ALA A 256 13.55 -11.44 -32.49
C ALA A 256 13.14 -12.73 -31.78
N ALA A 257 14.01 -13.30 -30.93
CA ALA A 257 13.74 -14.53 -30.17
C ALA A 257 12.52 -14.39 -29.25
N LEU A 258 12.37 -13.23 -28.57
CA LEU A 258 11.20 -12.94 -27.75
C LEU A 258 9.90 -12.95 -28.56
N ARG A 259 9.89 -12.36 -29.77
CA ARG A 259 8.70 -12.37 -30.66
C ARG A 259 8.31 -13.75 -31.10
N GLU A 260 9.27 -14.62 -31.38
CA GLU A 260 9.02 -16.02 -31.73
C GLU A 260 8.38 -16.81 -30.59
N CYS A 261 8.71 -16.47 -29.34
CA CYS A 261 8.16 -17.10 -28.15
C CYS A 261 6.85 -16.46 -27.64
N ALA A 262 6.41 -15.34 -28.25
CA ALA A 262 5.21 -14.63 -27.82
C ALA A 262 3.94 -15.47 -28.06
N GLY A 263 3.08 -15.54 -27.02
CA GLY A 263 1.86 -16.36 -27.05
C GLY A 263 2.08 -17.85 -26.72
N HIS A 264 3.32 -18.30 -26.67
CA HIS A 264 3.72 -19.66 -26.27
C HIS A 264 4.38 -19.61 -24.88
N ALA A 265 5.67 -19.33 -24.82
CA ALA A 265 6.38 -19.22 -23.56
C ALA A 265 6.05 -17.92 -22.81
N PHE A 266 5.88 -16.82 -23.53
CA PHE A 266 5.75 -15.48 -22.95
C PHE A 266 4.46 -14.77 -23.33
N ASP A 267 4.00 -13.93 -22.41
CA ASP A 267 2.90 -13.00 -22.63
C ASP A 267 3.25 -11.99 -23.74
N PRO A 268 2.43 -11.90 -24.81
CA PRO A 268 2.67 -10.94 -25.90
C PRO A 268 2.77 -9.48 -25.42
N ALA A 269 2.03 -9.09 -24.38
CA ALA A 269 2.11 -7.73 -23.83
C ALA A 269 3.46 -7.48 -23.16
N CYS A 270 3.96 -8.42 -22.36
CA CYS A 270 5.29 -8.35 -21.75
C CYS A 270 6.41 -8.34 -22.79
N VAL A 271 6.29 -9.19 -23.85
CA VAL A 271 7.23 -9.19 -24.95
C VAL A 271 7.25 -7.84 -25.67
N GLY A 272 6.08 -7.26 -25.96
CA GLY A 272 5.98 -5.94 -26.57
C GLY A 272 6.66 -4.84 -25.76
N ALA A 273 6.45 -4.83 -24.42
CA ALA A 273 7.09 -3.90 -23.51
C ALA A 273 8.62 -4.04 -23.49
N MET A 274 9.13 -5.27 -23.41
CA MET A 274 10.58 -5.54 -23.46
C MET A 274 11.20 -5.15 -24.79
N CYS A 275 10.60 -5.53 -25.92
CA CYS A 275 11.11 -5.17 -27.25
C CYS A 275 11.23 -3.65 -27.43
N LYS A 276 10.25 -2.88 -26.93
CA LYS A 276 10.30 -1.42 -26.95
C LYS A 276 11.47 -0.91 -26.10
N MET A 277 11.68 -1.47 -24.91
CA MET A 277 12.78 -1.10 -24.02
C MET A 277 14.15 -1.38 -24.65
N LEU A 278 14.32 -2.55 -25.29
CA LEU A 278 15.56 -2.91 -25.98
C LEU A 278 15.87 -1.96 -27.14
N THR A 279 14.84 -1.57 -27.91
CA THR A 279 15.00 -0.62 -29.03
C THR A 279 15.44 0.76 -28.53
N GLU A 280 14.85 1.27 -27.47
CA GLU A 280 15.21 2.56 -26.86
C GLU A 280 16.65 2.56 -26.31
N GLN A 281 17.06 1.45 -25.66
CA GLN A 281 18.42 1.30 -25.12
C GLN A 281 19.46 1.24 -26.25
N SER A 282 19.16 0.54 -27.35
CA SER A 282 20.04 0.47 -28.52
C SER A 282 20.18 1.82 -29.22
N ALA A 283 19.11 2.61 -29.28
CA ALA A 283 19.15 3.97 -29.84
C ALA A 283 19.91 4.98 -28.97
N ALA A 284 19.96 4.75 -27.64
CA ALA A 284 20.68 5.60 -26.70
C ALA A 284 22.18 5.29 -26.58
N ARG A 285 22.65 4.14 -27.09
CA ARG A 285 24.09 3.83 -27.12
C ARG A 285 24.74 4.55 -28.30
N PRO A 286 25.80 5.39 -28.10
CA PRO A 286 26.56 5.96 -29.19
C PRO A 286 27.10 4.79 -30.07
N GLN A 287 27.00 4.94 -31.38
CA GLN A 287 27.69 4.04 -32.31
C GLN A 287 29.19 4.34 -32.15
N GLU A 288 29.93 3.48 -31.45
CA GLU A 288 31.40 3.44 -31.51
C GLU A 288 31.92 2.87 -32.80
#